data_79fe9a4894f035eea727365984377553
#
_entry.id   79fe9a4894f035eea727365984377553
#
_cell.length_a   1.000
_cell.length_b   1.000
_cell.length_c   1.000
_cell.angle_alpha   90.00
_cell.angle_beta   90.00
_cell.angle_gamma   90.00
#
_symmetry.space_group_name_H-M   'P 1'
#
loop_
_entity.id
_entity.type
_entity.pdbx_description
1 polymer ?
#
loop_
_entity_poly.entity_id
_entity_poly.type
_entity_poly.pdbx_seq_one_letter_code
_entity_poly.pdbx_strand_id
1 'polypeptide(L)'
;MEPIKRYIESVTNGNLWIYVLSLGKEREVIEAETTKLIFEKFGFLPNELMIKTVLFRLKNDGYLSRERFKSQKAFKTTEKGLKELEAMKSYSSNLIQKL
;
A
#
# COMPACT_ATOMS: atom_id res chain seq x y z
N MET A 1 6.86 -17.99 -17.82
CA MET A 1 6.31 -17.82 -16.46
C MET A 1 4.85 -18.26 -16.44
N GLU A 2 4.47 -18.98 -15.40
CA GLU A 2 3.08 -19.38 -15.24
C GLU A 2 2.18 -18.16 -15.05
N PRO A 3 0.96 -18.18 -15.64
CA PRO A 3 0.06 -17.03 -15.51
C PRO A 3 -0.24 -16.62 -14.06
N ILE A 4 -0.44 -17.59 -13.16
CA ILE A 4 -0.73 -17.28 -11.76
C ILE A 4 0.45 -16.57 -11.07
N LYS A 5 1.68 -16.94 -11.41
CA LYS A 5 2.84 -16.27 -10.84
C LYS A 5 2.94 -14.83 -11.30
N ARG A 6 2.58 -14.54 -12.55
CA ARG A 6 2.53 -13.20 -13.07
C ARG A 6 1.47 -12.36 -12.34
N TYR A 7 0.32 -12.95 -12.10
CA TYR A 7 -0.74 -12.28 -11.36
C TYR A 7 -0.29 -11.94 -9.94
N ILE A 8 0.32 -12.91 -9.24
CA ILE A 8 0.81 -12.68 -7.87
C ILE A 8 1.82 -11.54 -7.84
N GLU A 9 2.77 -11.50 -8.77
CA GLU A 9 3.73 -10.40 -8.85
C GLU A 9 3.03 -9.06 -9.09
N SER A 10 2.04 -9.05 -9.97
CA SER A 10 1.28 -7.83 -10.27
C SER A 10 0.53 -7.30 -9.05
N VAL A 11 -0.09 -8.17 -8.26
CA VAL A 11 -0.87 -7.71 -7.09
C VAL A 11 -0.02 -7.52 -5.84
N THR A 12 1.26 -7.84 -5.87
CA THR A 12 2.18 -7.56 -4.77
C THR A 12 3.10 -6.40 -5.14
N ASN A 13 4.31 -6.67 -5.65
CA ASN A 13 5.26 -5.61 -5.98
C ASN A 13 4.79 -4.67 -7.09
N GLY A 14 3.92 -5.13 -7.98
CA GLY A 14 3.36 -4.29 -9.04
C GLY A 14 2.33 -3.27 -8.55
N ASN A 15 1.81 -3.42 -7.34
CA ASN A 15 0.76 -2.55 -6.81
C ASN A 15 0.92 -2.31 -5.31
N LEU A 16 2.11 -1.89 -4.89
CA LEU A 16 2.44 -1.68 -3.49
C LEU A 16 1.57 -0.62 -2.80
N TRP A 17 1.01 0.32 -3.57
CA TRP A 17 0.15 1.37 -3.01
C TRP A 17 -1.03 0.81 -2.21
N ILE A 18 -1.54 -0.35 -2.61
CA ILE A 18 -2.67 -1.00 -1.92
C ILE A 18 -2.31 -1.28 -0.45
N TYR A 19 -1.13 -1.87 -0.25
CA TYR A 19 -0.68 -2.29 1.08
C TYR A 19 -0.29 -1.09 1.94
N VAL A 20 0.33 -0.09 1.33
CA VAL A 20 0.69 1.14 2.01
C VAL A 20 -0.55 1.87 2.51
N LEU A 21 -1.56 2.06 1.65
CA LEU A 21 -2.81 2.69 2.06
C LEU A 21 -3.54 1.89 3.14
N SER A 22 -3.49 0.57 3.05
CA SER A 22 -4.11 -0.31 4.04
C SER A 22 -3.45 -0.16 5.41
N LEU A 23 -2.12 -0.09 5.46
CA LEU A 23 -1.40 0.08 6.72
C LEU A 23 -1.72 1.40 7.40
N GLY A 24 -1.81 2.48 6.64
CA GLY A 24 -1.98 3.82 7.19
C GLY A 24 -3.41 4.22 7.52
N LYS A 25 -4.39 3.35 7.31
CA LYS A 25 -5.79 3.75 7.44
C LYS A 25 -6.26 3.91 8.89
N GLU A 26 -5.65 3.24 9.85
CA GLU A 26 -6.10 3.29 11.23
C GLU A 26 -5.18 4.10 12.16
N ARG A 27 -3.91 4.21 11.81
CA ARG A 27 -2.94 4.91 12.64
C ARG A 27 -1.74 5.36 11.82
N GLU A 28 -0.90 6.19 12.43
CA GLU A 28 0.37 6.58 11.84
C GLU A 28 1.28 5.35 11.70
N VAL A 29 2.00 5.29 10.59
CA VAL A 29 2.97 4.23 10.33
C VAL A 29 4.33 4.87 10.11
N ILE A 30 5.33 4.41 10.86
CA ILE A 30 6.70 4.88 10.71
C ILE A 30 7.24 4.35 9.37
N GLU A 31 7.78 5.26 8.54
CA GLU A 31 8.21 4.88 7.19
C GLU A 31 9.25 3.75 7.19
N ALA A 32 10.18 3.79 8.14
CA ALA A 32 11.23 2.77 8.23
C ALA A 32 10.70 1.38 8.56
N GLU A 33 9.47 1.28 9.07
CA GLU A 33 8.86 0.00 9.45
C GLU A 33 7.92 -0.55 8.38
N THR A 34 7.73 0.17 7.28
CA THR A 34 6.72 -0.21 6.27
C THR A 34 6.96 -1.60 5.68
N THR A 35 8.19 -1.87 5.27
CA THR A 35 8.54 -3.16 4.67
C THR A 35 8.26 -4.32 5.62
N LYS A 36 8.67 -4.16 6.88
CA LYS A 36 8.45 -5.17 7.92
C LYS A 36 6.96 -5.42 8.13
N LEU A 37 6.18 -4.34 8.24
CA LEU A 37 4.74 -4.46 8.49
C LEU A 37 4.01 -5.12 7.32
N ILE A 38 4.42 -4.82 6.09
CA ILE A 38 3.84 -5.48 4.93
C ILE A 38 4.14 -6.98 4.96
N PHE A 39 5.38 -7.35 5.27
CA PHE A 39 5.75 -8.74 5.39
C PHE A 39 4.95 -9.45 6.47
N GLU A 40 4.84 -8.84 7.65
CA GLU A 40 4.13 -9.46 8.77
C GLU A 40 2.64 -9.62 8.50
N LYS A 41 2.02 -8.61 7.87
CA LYS A 41 0.56 -8.62 7.67
C LYS A 41 0.13 -9.34 6.40
N PHE A 42 0.89 -9.20 5.33
CA PHE A 42 0.45 -9.67 4.00
C PHE A 42 1.28 -10.84 3.46
N GLY A 43 2.38 -11.20 4.13
CA GLY A 43 3.10 -12.41 3.81
C GLY A 43 4.08 -12.32 2.64
N PHE A 44 4.43 -11.13 2.17
CA PHE A 44 5.47 -10.99 1.16
C PHE A 44 6.42 -9.86 1.52
N LEU A 45 7.67 -9.96 1.05
CA LEU A 45 8.69 -8.96 1.32
C LEU A 45 8.79 -7.99 0.14
N PRO A 46 8.32 -6.74 0.31
CA PRO A 46 8.38 -5.79 -0.80
C PRO A 46 9.79 -5.28 -1.03
N ASN A 47 10.02 -4.74 -2.22
CA ASN A 47 11.27 -4.09 -2.57
C ASN A 47 11.33 -2.73 -1.87
N GLU A 48 12.37 -2.50 -1.02
CA GLU A 48 12.47 -1.28 -0.24
C GLU A 48 12.58 -0.01 -1.06
N LEU A 49 13.30 -0.08 -2.18
CA LEU A 49 13.43 1.09 -3.05
C LEU A 49 12.08 1.46 -3.66
N MET A 50 11.32 0.46 -4.07
CA MET A 50 9.98 0.70 -4.60
C MET A 50 9.03 1.26 -3.53
N ILE A 51 9.15 0.79 -2.29
CA ILE A 51 8.37 1.33 -1.17
C ILE A 51 8.65 2.82 -1.00
N LYS A 52 9.91 3.22 -1.00
CA LYS A 52 10.28 4.65 -0.87
C LYS A 52 9.67 5.48 -1.99
N THR A 53 9.71 4.99 -3.21
CA THR A 53 9.14 5.66 -4.37
C THR A 53 7.62 5.79 -4.23
N VAL A 54 6.96 4.72 -3.83
CA VAL A 54 5.49 4.71 -3.66
C VAL A 54 5.07 5.67 -2.55
N LEU A 55 5.77 5.65 -1.41
CA LEU A 55 5.49 6.58 -0.31
C LEU A 55 5.59 8.02 -0.78
N PHE A 56 6.66 8.36 -1.51
CA PHE A 56 6.87 9.70 -2.01
C PHE A 56 5.71 10.13 -2.94
N ARG A 57 5.36 9.28 -3.89
CA ARG A 57 4.27 9.58 -4.84
C ARG A 57 2.92 9.73 -4.16
N LEU A 58 2.60 8.84 -3.25
CA LEU A 58 1.31 8.89 -2.56
C LEU A 58 1.18 10.13 -1.68
N LYS A 59 2.27 10.55 -1.04
CA LYS A 59 2.29 11.78 -0.27
C LYS A 59 2.10 13.00 -1.18
N ASN A 60 2.83 13.07 -2.28
CA ASN A 60 2.72 14.18 -3.21
C ASN A 60 1.33 14.30 -3.82
N ASP A 61 0.68 13.17 -4.07
CA ASP A 61 -0.65 13.15 -4.70
C ASP A 61 -1.79 13.27 -3.69
N GLY A 62 -1.47 13.38 -2.41
CA GLY A 62 -2.47 13.61 -1.36
C GLY A 62 -3.19 12.37 -0.85
N TYR A 63 -2.73 11.17 -1.20
CA TYR A 63 -3.29 9.93 -0.70
C TYR A 63 -2.77 9.56 0.69
N LEU A 64 -1.59 10.08 1.06
CA LEU A 64 -1.01 9.95 2.38
C LEU A 64 -0.71 11.34 2.93
N SER A 65 -0.88 11.52 4.24
CA SER A 65 -0.41 12.71 4.94
C SER A 65 0.98 12.46 5.51
N ARG A 66 1.77 13.52 5.58
CA ARG A 66 3.08 13.48 6.24
C ARG A 66 2.87 13.63 7.73
N GLU A 67 3.39 12.68 8.49
CA GLU A 67 3.24 12.66 9.94
C GLU A 67 4.59 12.50 10.61
N ARG A 68 4.60 12.72 11.92
CA ARG A 68 5.74 12.38 12.78
C ARG A 68 5.24 11.54 13.93
N PHE A 69 5.95 10.48 14.21
CA PHE A 69 5.65 9.63 15.35
C PHE A 69 6.94 9.28 16.05
N LYS A 70 7.08 9.67 17.33
CA LYS A 70 8.29 9.46 18.11
C LYS A 70 9.52 10.04 17.40
N SER A 71 9.39 11.26 16.86
CA SER A 71 10.44 11.99 16.14
C SER A 71 10.90 11.34 14.84
N GLN A 72 10.16 10.35 14.33
CA GLN A 72 10.46 9.69 13.06
C GLN A 72 9.44 10.04 11.99
N LYS A 73 9.87 10.03 10.74
CA LYS A 73 8.98 10.22 9.62
C LYS A 73 7.93 9.10 9.61
N ALA A 74 6.69 9.50 9.45
CA ALA A 74 5.56 8.59 9.44
C ALA A 74 4.55 9.03 8.39
N PHE A 75 3.53 8.23 8.17
CA PHE A 75 2.44 8.56 7.27
C PHE A 75 1.13 8.04 7.82
N LYS A 76 0.05 8.62 7.31
CA LYS A 76 -1.31 8.18 7.58
C LYS A 76 -2.10 8.30 6.30
N THR A 77 -3.03 7.40 6.07
CA THR A 77 -3.87 7.43 4.86
C THR A 77 -4.92 8.50 5.00
N THR A 78 -5.00 9.39 4.01
CA THR A 78 -5.99 10.47 3.98
C THR A 78 -7.35 9.92 3.53
N GLU A 79 -8.39 10.75 3.65
CA GLU A 79 -9.71 10.37 3.14
C GLU A 79 -9.66 10.09 1.64
N LYS A 80 -8.88 10.85 0.88
CA LYS A 80 -8.65 10.61 -0.54
C LYS A 80 -8.05 9.23 -0.76
N GLY A 81 -7.08 8.84 0.08
CA GLY A 81 -6.46 7.51 0.02
C GLY A 81 -7.44 6.40 0.37
N LEU A 82 -8.29 6.62 1.38
CA LEU A 82 -9.30 5.63 1.75
C LEU A 82 -10.29 5.38 0.61
N LYS A 83 -10.71 6.44 -0.06
CA LYS A 83 -11.62 6.31 -1.22
C LYS A 83 -10.97 5.52 -2.35
N GLU A 84 -9.69 5.73 -2.59
CA GLU A 84 -8.96 5.01 -3.62
C GLU A 84 -8.87 3.52 -3.29
N LEU A 85 -8.60 3.20 -2.03
CA LEU A 85 -8.54 1.81 -1.57
C LEU A 85 -9.90 1.13 -1.73
N GLU A 86 -10.98 1.81 -1.37
CA GLU A 86 -12.32 1.27 -1.52
C GLU A 86 -12.71 1.08 -2.98
N ALA A 87 -12.31 2.00 -3.85
CA ALA A 87 -12.55 1.88 -5.29
C ALA A 87 -11.86 0.63 -5.86
N MET A 88 -10.64 0.37 -5.43
CA MET A 88 -9.91 -0.83 -5.83
C MET A 88 -10.63 -2.10 -5.37
N LYS A 89 -11.08 -2.13 -4.12
CA LYS A 89 -11.78 -3.29 -3.56
C LYS A 89 -13.08 -3.57 -4.34
N SER A 90 -13.87 -2.54 -4.61
CA SER A 90 -15.11 -2.67 -5.38
C SER A 90 -14.87 -3.19 -6.79
N TYR A 91 -13.91 -2.58 -7.48
CA TYR A 91 -13.58 -2.99 -8.83
C TYR A 91 -13.13 -4.46 -8.87
N SER A 92 -12.21 -4.82 -7.99
CA SER A 92 -11.65 -6.18 -7.94
C SER A 92 -12.70 -7.22 -7.59
N SER A 93 -13.56 -6.90 -6.61
CA SER A 93 -14.65 -7.80 -6.20
C SER A 93 -15.62 -8.05 -7.36
N ASN A 94 -16.04 -6.98 -8.05
CA ASN A 94 -16.93 -7.12 -9.18
C ASN A 94 -16.32 -7.92 -10.33
N LEU A 95 -15.05 -7.68 -10.60
CA LEU A 95 -14.34 -8.41 -11.64
C LEU A 95 -14.26 -9.91 -11.31
N ILE A 96 -13.88 -10.24 -10.10
CA ILE A 96 -13.75 -11.62 -9.65
C ILE A 96 -15.09 -12.36 -9.76
N GLN A 97 -16.19 -11.69 -9.38
CA GLN A 97 -17.52 -12.29 -9.45
C GLN A 97 -17.95 -12.63 -10.88
N LYS A 98 -17.43 -11.91 -11.87
CA LYS A 98 -17.78 -12.14 -13.28
C LYS A 98 -16.94 -13.26 -13.92
N LEU A 99 -15.91 -13.69 -13.26
CA LEU A 99 -15.04 -14.75 -13.78
C LEU A 99 -15.61 -16.13 -13.48
#